data_64bb7560cf00ba5050140071c118f488
#
_entry.id   64bb7560cf00ba5050140071c118f488
#
_cell.length_a   1.000
_cell.length_b   1.000
_cell.length_c   1.000
_cell.angle_alpha   90.00
_cell.angle_beta   90.00
_cell.angle_gamma   90.00
#
_symmetry.space_group_name_H-M   'P 1'
#
loop_
_entity.id
_entity.type
_entity.pdbx_description
1 polymer ?
#
loop_
_entity_poly.entity_id
_entity_poly.type
_entity_poly.pdbx_seq_one_letter_code
_entity_poly.pdbx_strand_id
1 'polypeptide(L)'
;KDKVNLCVVLTADRGLCGGFNSNICKLAKTKFEKILSEGKELKIITVGTKGLDQIKREYGKYVIKKFSFKNKKQITFSEAETIGNEIINLFKQNQFDKCILFYNNFKNVITQIPQAQQIIPAENNPSKDKEKEESLTSYEFEPEEDEILEDLLPKNISTQVFKAFLENAASEQGSRMTAMDNATRNAGELVDKLTINYNRSRQASITKELIEIISGAESL
;
A
#
# COMPACT_ATOMS: atom_id res chain seq x y z
N LYS A 1 -26.28 9.18 -7.65
CA LYS A 1 -25.84 8.54 -8.92
C LYS A 1 -24.56 7.76 -8.60
N ASP A 2 -24.45 6.53 -9.06
CA ASP A 2 -23.24 5.68 -8.86
C ASP A 2 -22.77 5.20 -10.24
N LYS A 3 -22.39 6.16 -11.09
CA LYS A 3 -21.95 5.89 -12.46
C LYS A 3 -20.44 5.92 -12.62
N VAL A 4 -19.78 6.87 -11.97
CA VAL A 4 -18.32 7.07 -12.09
C VAL A 4 -17.67 6.86 -10.74
N ASN A 5 -16.71 5.92 -10.67
CA ASN A 5 -15.99 5.58 -9.45
C ASN A 5 -14.54 6.04 -9.53
N LEU A 6 -14.11 6.85 -8.56
CA LEU A 6 -12.72 7.22 -8.36
C LEU A 6 -12.07 6.27 -7.37
N CYS A 7 -10.98 5.63 -7.76
CA CYS A 7 -10.19 4.73 -6.93
C CYS A 7 -8.81 5.34 -6.66
N VAL A 8 -8.50 5.61 -5.41
CA VAL A 8 -7.19 6.13 -4.97
C VAL A 8 -6.41 5.00 -4.35
N VAL A 9 -5.27 4.63 -4.96
CA VAL A 9 -4.47 3.48 -4.53
C VAL A 9 -3.17 3.96 -3.90
N LEU A 10 -3.01 3.73 -2.59
CA LEU A 10 -1.81 4.09 -1.83
C LEU A 10 -0.84 2.90 -1.81
N THR A 11 0.35 3.11 -2.35
CA THR A 11 1.44 2.11 -2.37
C THR A 11 2.76 2.76 -1.98
N ALA A 12 3.81 1.95 -1.84
CA ALA A 12 5.15 2.47 -1.61
C ALA A 12 5.81 2.99 -2.89
N ASP A 13 6.73 3.93 -2.72
CA ASP A 13 7.67 4.34 -3.78
C ASP A 13 8.87 3.39 -3.89
N ARG A 14 9.19 2.67 -2.81
CA ARG A 14 10.32 1.74 -2.72
C ARG A 14 9.84 0.29 -2.68
N GLY A 15 10.71 -0.63 -3.11
CA GLY A 15 10.49 -2.06 -3.02
C GLY A 15 11.03 -2.68 -1.73
N LEU A 16 11.24 -3.99 -1.77
CA LEU A 16 11.79 -4.80 -0.67
C LEU A 16 10.91 -4.79 0.60
N CYS A 17 9.60 -4.70 0.40
CA CYS A 17 8.58 -4.73 1.45
C CYS A 17 7.66 -5.95 1.31
N GLY A 18 8.21 -7.09 0.91
CA GLY A 18 7.46 -8.33 0.76
C GLY A 18 6.24 -8.18 -0.17
N GLY A 19 5.11 -8.72 0.25
CA GLY A 19 3.84 -8.67 -0.49
C GLY A 19 3.04 -7.36 -0.35
N PHE A 20 3.55 -6.35 0.37
CA PHE A 20 2.84 -5.13 0.70
C PHE A 20 2.16 -4.47 -0.51
N ASN A 21 2.93 -4.10 -1.55
CA ASN A 21 2.38 -3.46 -2.74
C ASN A 21 1.48 -4.38 -3.56
N SER A 22 1.84 -5.64 -3.69
CA SER A 22 1.10 -6.62 -4.48
C SER A 22 -0.27 -6.91 -3.89
N ASN A 23 -0.39 -6.98 -2.57
CA ASN A 23 -1.65 -7.24 -1.88
C ASN A 23 -2.65 -6.09 -2.06
N ILE A 24 -2.20 -4.83 -1.93
CA ILE A 24 -3.04 -3.65 -2.20
C ILE A 24 -3.49 -3.65 -3.66
N CYS A 25 -2.54 -3.84 -4.60
CA CYS A 25 -2.86 -3.83 -6.02
C CYS A 25 -3.82 -4.97 -6.40
N LYS A 26 -3.70 -6.15 -5.79
CA LYS A 26 -4.61 -7.27 -6.00
C LYS A 26 -6.03 -6.91 -5.55
N LEU A 27 -6.18 -6.37 -4.35
CA LEU A 27 -7.49 -5.91 -3.84
C LEU A 27 -8.09 -4.82 -4.75
N ALA A 28 -7.27 -3.84 -5.16
CA ALA A 28 -7.70 -2.77 -6.05
C ALA A 28 -8.17 -3.33 -7.40
N LYS A 29 -7.40 -4.22 -8.04
CA LYS A 29 -7.76 -4.85 -9.33
C LYS A 29 -9.09 -5.61 -9.25
N THR A 30 -9.29 -6.43 -8.23
CA THR A 30 -10.57 -7.14 -8.01
C THR A 30 -11.75 -6.16 -7.93
N LYS A 31 -11.54 -5.01 -7.28
CA LYS A 31 -12.58 -3.97 -7.20
C LYS A 31 -12.79 -3.27 -8.55
N PHE A 32 -11.72 -3.01 -9.31
CA PHE A 32 -11.80 -2.42 -10.64
C PHE A 32 -12.60 -3.31 -11.60
N GLU A 33 -12.32 -4.62 -11.61
CA GLU A 33 -13.06 -5.60 -12.39
C GLU A 33 -14.55 -5.57 -12.06
N LYS A 34 -14.89 -5.52 -10.77
CA LYS A 34 -16.28 -5.42 -10.34
C LYS A 34 -16.95 -4.14 -10.83
N ILE A 35 -16.30 -2.98 -10.71
CA ILE A 35 -16.81 -1.69 -11.19
C ILE A 35 -17.06 -1.73 -12.70
N LEU A 36 -16.11 -2.26 -13.47
CA LEU A 36 -16.22 -2.36 -14.91
C LEU A 36 -17.27 -3.39 -15.35
N SER A 37 -17.41 -4.52 -14.65
CA SER A 37 -18.46 -5.52 -14.93
C SER A 37 -19.86 -5.01 -14.64
N GLU A 38 -20.00 -4.07 -13.71
CA GLU A 38 -21.26 -3.36 -13.43
C GLU A 38 -21.58 -2.26 -14.49
N GLY A 39 -20.75 -2.11 -15.51
CA GLY A 39 -20.91 -1.10 -16.58
C GLY A 39 -20.64 0.34 -16.09
N LYS A 40 -19.94 0.51 -14.98
CA LYS A 40 -19.58 1.82 -14.41
C LYS A 40 -18.25 2.31 -14.96
N GLU A 41 -18.08 3.62 -14.99
CA GLU A 41 -16.82 4.25 -15.36
C GLU A 41 -15.83 4.21 -14.20
N LEU A 42 -14.58 3.90 -14.51
CA LEU A 42 -13.47 3.83 -13.56
C LEU A 42 -12.48 4.96 -13.80
N LYS A 43 -12.09 5.67 -12.74
CA LYS A 43 -10.97 6.61 -12.71
C LYS A 43 -10.02 6.22 -11.59
N ILE A 44 -8.71 6.29 -11.85
CA ILE A 44 -7.70 5.84 -10.88
C ILE A 44 -6.71 6.96 -10.62
N ILE A 45 -6.45 7.20 -9.33
CA ILE A 45 -5.31 7.99 -8.85
C ILE A 45 -4.35 7.02 -8.18
N THR A 46 -3.09 7.02 -8.60
CA THR A 46 -2.05 6.21 -7.96
C THR A 46 -1.13 7.09 -7.11
N VAL A 47 -0.87 6.65 -5.90
CA VAL A 47 0.09 7.24 -4.97
C VAL A 47 1.15 6.19 -4.68
N GLY A 48 2.41 6.54 -5.01
CA GLY A 48 3.53 5.60 -5.00
C GLY A 48 3.78 4.96 -6.37
N THR A 49 5.06 4.87 -6.73
CA THR A 49 5.49 4.38 -8.04
C THR A 49 5.24 2.89 -8.21
N LYS A 50 5.36 2.09 -7.14
CA LYS A 50 5.22 0.62 -7.22
C LYS A 50 3.80 0.16 -7.53
N GLY A 51 2.79 0.92 -7.09
CA GLY A 51 1.40 0.67 -7.48
C GLY A 51 1.15 0.97 -8.95
N LEU A 52 1.66 2.12 -9.42
CA LEU A 52 1.55 2.49 -10.83
C LEU A 52 2.16 1.40 -11.74
N ASP A 53 3.37 0.91 -11.42
CA ASP A 53 4.06 -0.12 -12.20
C ASP A 53 3.19 -1.40 -12.34
N GLN A 54 2.47 -1.79 -11.30
CA GLN A 54 1.62 -2.99 -11.29
C GLN A 54 0.26 -2.79 -11.96
N ILE A 55 -0.27 -1.56 -11.91
CA ILE A 55 -1.61 -1.24 -12.43
C ILE A 55 -1.55 -0.82 -13.90
N LYS A 56 -0.47 -0.15 -14.33
CA LYS A 56 -0.34 0.49 -15.64
C LYS A 56 -0.57 -0.47 -16.82
N ARG A 57 -0.14 -1.73 -16.71
CA ARG A 57 -0.21 -2.68 -17.81
C ARG A 57 -1.65 -2.97 -18.24
N GLU A 58 -2.57 -3.11 -17.30
CA GLU A 58 -3.96 -3.52 -17.53
C GLU A 58 -4.92 -2.33 -17.45
N TYR A 59 -4.67 -1.40 -16.54
CA TYR A 59 -5.59 -0.29 -16.21
C TYR A 59 -4.99 1.09 -16.48
N GLY A 60 -3.88 1.17 -17.22
CA GLY A 60 -3.18 2.43 -17.48
C GLY A 60 -4.05 3.53 -18.11
N LYS A 61 -5.01 3.14 -18.94
CA LYS A 61 -5.96 4.07 -19.60
C LYS A 61 -6.93 4.77 -18.63
N TYR A 62 -7.14 4.20 -17.44
CA TYR A 62 -8.02 4.74 -16.42
C TYR A 62 -7.28 5.61 -15.39
N VAL A 63 -5.93 5.63 -15.44
CA VAL A 63 -5.11 6.41 -14.52
C VAL A 63 -5.12 7.86 -14.95
N ILE A 64 -5.81 8.71 -14.19
CA ILE A 64 -5.93 10.15 -14.47
C ILE A 64 -4.81 10.96 -13.83
N LYS A 65 -4.29 10.54 -12.67
CA LYS A 65 -3.24 11.25 -11.95
C LYS A 65 -2.33 10.30 -11.17
N LYS A 66 -1.08 10.71 -11.02
CA LYS A 66 -0.06 9.97 -10.26
C LYS A 66 0.66 10.91 -9.30
N PHE A 67 0.86 10.46 -8.08
CA PHE A 67 1.62 11.14 -7.05
C PHE A 67 2.78 10.26 -6.59
N SER A 68 3.93 10.86 -6.31
CA SER A 68 5.09 10.18 -5.74
C SER A 68 5.77 11.09 -4.74
N PHE A 69 6.09 10.53 -3.58
CA PHE A 69 6.75 11.25 -2.49
C PHE A 69 8.14 10.67 -2.21
N LYS A 70 8.78 10.06 -3.22
CA LYS A 70 10.07 9.36 -3.13
C LYS A 70 11.18 10.19 -2.48
N ASN A 71 11.15 11.51 -2.67
CA ASN A 71 12.17 12.43 -2.18
C ASN A 71 11.90 12.94 -0.75
N LYS A 72 10.77 12.58 -0.16
CA LYS A 72 10.42 12.99 1.20
C LYS A 72 10.77 11.89 2.21
N LYS A 73 11.39 12.29 3.33
CA LYS A 73 11.73 11.35 4.41
C LYS A 73 10.50 10.92 5.21
N GLN A 74 9.56 11.82 5.38
CA GLN A 74 8.30 11.61 6.09
C GLN A 74 7.16 12.24 5.31
N ILE A 75 6.00 11.63 5.37
CA ILE A 75 4.76 12.17 4.84
C ILE A 75 4.13 13.02 5.94
N THR A 76 3.87 14.27 5.63
CA THR A 76 3.21 15.23 6.52
C THR A 76 1.75 15.41 6.11
N PHE A 77 0.99 16.16 6.88
CA PHE A 77 -0.40 16.48 6.54
C PHE A 77 -0.52 17.23 5.19
N SER A 78 0.48 18.04 4.82
CA SER A 78 0.48 18.80 3.58
C SER A 78 0.41 17.91 2.32
N GLU A 79 1.03 16.72 2.32
CA GLU A 79 0.92 15.77 1.22
C GLU A 79 -0.49 15.17 1.13
N ALA A 80 -1.07 14.86 2.28
CA ALA A 80 -2.43 14.36 2.35
C ALA A 80 -3.45 15.42 1.91
N GLU A 81 -3.24 16.65 2.31
CA GLU A 81 -4.04 17.81 1.89
C GLU A 81 -3.97 18.03 0.37
N THR A 82 -2.79 17.89 -0.22
CA THR A 82 -2.63 17.98 -1.68
C THR A 82 -3.52 16.98 -2.41
N ILE A 83 -3.58 15.72 -1.92
CA ILE A 83 -4.43 14.68 -2.52
C ILE A 83 -5.89 14.90 -2.16
N GLY A 84 -6.19 15.31 -0.92
CA GLY A 84 -7.54 15.65 -0.48
C GLY A 84 -8.14 16.76 -1.34
N ASN A 85 -7.41 17.84 -1.56
CA ASN A 85 -7.83 18.96 -2.42
C ASN A 85 -8.03 18.52 -3.87
N GLU A 86 -7.20 17.62 -4.39
CA GLU A 86 -7.41 17.07 -5.73
C GLU A 86 -8.70 16.26 -5.83
N ILE A 87 -8.99 15.40 -4.84
CA ILE A 87 -10.23 14.64 -4.80
C ILE A 87 -11.44 15.60 -4.74
N ILE A 88 -11.37 16.62 -3.91
CA ILE A 88 -12.44 17.61 -3.77
C ILE A 88 -12.66 18.40 -5.06
N ASN A 89 -11.57 18.81 -5.73
CA ASN A 89 -11.66 19.53 -7.00
C ASN A 89 -12.32 18.68 -8.09
N LEU A 90 -11.95 17.40 -8.19
CA LEU A 90 -12.58 16.47 -9.12
C LEU A 90 -14.07 16.25 -8.79
N PHE A 91 -14.41 16.23 -7.51
CA PHE A 91 -15.81 16.10 -7.07
C PHE A 91 -16.64 17.34 -7.41
N LYS A 92 -16.12 18.54 -7.13
CA LYS A 92 -16.75 19.81 -7.50
C LYS A 92 -16.98 19.96 -9.00
N GLN A 93 -16.09 19.34 -9.81
CA GLN A 93 -16.22 19.27 -11.27
C GLN A 93 -17.17 18.16 -11.75
N ASN A 94 -17.87 17.46 -10.86
CA ASN A 94 -18.74 16.32 -11.17
C ASN A 94 -18.05 15.20 -11.97
N GLN A 95 -16.73 14.98 -11.75
CA GLN A 95 -15.97 13.98 -12.47
C GLN A 95 -16.12 12.56 -11.91
N PHE A 96 -16.68 12.40 -10.73
CA PHE A 96 -17.00 11.10 -10.14
C PHE A 96 -18.14 11.23 -9.13
N ASP A 97 -18.81 10.11 -8.82
CA ASP A 97 -19.88 10.03 -7.84
C ASP A 97 -19.41 9.36 -6.53
N LYS A 98 -18.46 8.45 -6.63
CA LYS A 98 -17.96 7.63 -5.50
C LYS A 98 -16.44 7.61 -5.45
N CYS A 99 -15.87 7.81 -4.27
CA CYS A 99 -14.42 7.72 -4.05
C CYS A 99 -14.09 6.61 -3.06
N ILE A 100 -13.17 5.72 -3.48
CA ILE A 100 -12.69 4.58 -2.68
C ILE A 100 -11.18 4.69 -2.53
N LEU A 101 -10.71 4.63 -1.29
CA LEU A 101 -9.30 4.68 -0.90
C LEU A 101 -8.79 3.27 -0.59
N PHE A 102 -7.71 2.85 -1.25
CA PHE A 102 -7.06 1.55 -1.04
C PHE A 102 -5.74 1.75 -0.32
N TYR A 103 -5.58 1.12 0.83
CA TYR A 103 -4.36 1.19 1.64
C TYR A 103 -4.23 -0.06 2.51
N ASN A 104 -3.07 -0.26 3.16
CA ASN A 104 -2.91 -1.30 4.18
C ASN A 104 -3.19 -0.73 5.56
N ASN A 105 -4.13 -1.33 6.26
CA ASN A 105 -4.37 -1.08 7.67
C ASN A 105 -3.30 -1.82 8.50
N PHE A 106 -2.65 -1.09 9.40
CA PHE A 106 -1.61 -1.62 10.28
C PHE A 106 -2.22 -2.25 11.53
N LYS A 107 -2.22 -3.57 11.61
CA LYS A 107 -2.66 -4.30 12.80
C LYS A 107 -1.48 -4.56 13.75
N ASN A 108 -0.38 -5.09 13.23
CA ASN A 108 0.90 -5.29 13.91
C ASN A 108 2.01 -5.49 12.87
N VAL A 109 3.27 -5.64 13.31
CA VAL A 109 4.45 -5.77 12.45
C VAL A 109 4.35 -6.97 11.50
N ILE A 110 3.67 -8.05 11.90
CA ILE A 110 3.54 -9.28 11.12
C ILE A 110 2.31 -9.21 10.21
N THR A 111 1.25 -8.54 10.64
CA THR A 111 -0.06 -8.56 9.97
C THR A 111 -0.45 -7.16 9.49
N GLN A 112 -0.49 -6.99 8.19
CA GLN A 112 -1.02 -5.82 7.51
C GLN A 112 -2.20 -6.27 6.63
N ILE A 113 -3.32 -5.56 6.72
CA ILE A 113 -4.57 -5.94 6.06
C ILE A 113 -4.88 -4.93 4.96
N PRO A 114 -4.86 -5.34 3.67
CA PRO A 114 -5.32 -4.47 2.59
C PRO A 114 -6.78 -4.12 2.79
N GLN A 115 -7.10 -2.83 2.75
CA GLN A 115 -8.43 -2.30 2.97
C GLN A 115 -8.86 -1.39 1.83
N ALA A 116 -10.16 -1.43 1.52
CA ALA A 116 -10.85 -0.51 0.62
C ALA A 116 -11.85 0.27 1.45
N GLN A 117 -11.60 1.55 1.64
CA GLN A 117 -12.46 2.46 2.41
C GLN A 117 -13.14 3.44 1.48
N GLN A 118 -14.47 3.51 1.52
CA GLN A 118 -15.19 4.56 0.84
C GLN A 118 -15.07 5.85 1.64
N ILE A 119 -14.71 6.96 0.97
CA ILE A 119 -14.61 8.28 1.59
C ILE A 119 -15.66 9.26 1.07
N ILE A 120 -16.16 9.07 -0.15
CA ILE A 120 -17.24 9.84 -0.75
C ILE A 120 -18.23 8.86 -1.41
N PRO A 121 -19.54 8.96 -1.14
CA PRO A 121 -20.13 9.64 0.02
C PRO A 121 -19.68 9.03 1.34
N ALA A 122 -19.73 9.79 2.42
CA ALA A 122 -19.41 9.28 3.76
C ALA A 122 -20.35 8.13 4.11
N GLU A 123 -19.80 7.01 4.56
CA GLU A 123 -20.60 5.89 5.06
C GLU A 123 -21.07 6.23 6.48
N ASN A 124 -22.36 6.45 6.63
CA ASN A 124 -22.97 6.44 7.95
C ASN A 124 -23.03 5.00 8.43
N ASN A 125 -22.17 4.63 9.39
CA ASN A 125 -22.27 3.36 10.10
C ASN A 125 -23.34 3.48 11.19
N PRO A 126 -24.57 3.01 10.98
CA PRO A 126 -25.65 3.14 11.96
C PRO A 126 -25.44 2.24 13.20
N SER A 127 -24.36 1.46 13.25
CA SER A 127 -24.15 0.44 14.27
C SER A 127 -23.51 0.93 15.57
N LYS A 128 -23.07 2.20 15.67
CA LYS A 128 -22.47 2.75 16.89
C LYS A 128 -23.34 3.79 17.60
N ASP A 129 -24.36 4.31 16.95
CA ASP A 129 -25.15 5.41 17.46
C ASP A 129 -26.54 5.01 17.98
N LYS A 130 -26.90 3.69 17.90
CA LYS A 130 -28.20 3.23 18.39
C LYS A 130 -28.37 3.19 19.91
N GLU A 131 -27.32 3.47 20.69
CA GLU A 131 -27.37 3.50 22.15
C GLU A 131 -27.39 4.92 22.76
N LYS A 132 -27.49 5.96 21.91
CA LYS A 132 -27.55 7.36 22.40
C LYS A 132 -28.74 8.15 21.86
N GLU A 133 -29.91 7.52 21.75
CA GLU A 133 -31.15 8.24 21.45
C GLU A 133 -31.79 8.92 22.69
N GLU A 134 -31.03 9.18 23.74
CA GLU A 134 -31.52 9.92 24.91
C GLU A 134 -30.68 11.17 25.16
N SER A 135 -30.93 12.18 24.42
CA SER A 135 -31.05 13.62 24.72
C SER A 135 -30.92 14.40 23.41
N LEU A 136 -32.05 14.72 22.83
CA LEU A 136 -32.21 15.78 21.83
C LEU A 136 -31.96 17.13 22.50
N THR A 137 -30.69 17.39 22.86
CA THR A 137 -30.24 18.75 23.14
C THR A 137 -30.18 19.46 21.79
N SER A 138 -31.05 20.44 21.58
CA SER A 138 -30.96 21.34 20.44
C SER A 138 -29.67 22.14 20.61
N TYR A 139 -28.71 21.95 19.71
CA TYR A 139 -27.51 22.76 19.63
C TYR A 139 -27.81 23.98 18.73
N GLU A 140 -27.47 25.16 19.20
CA GLU A 140 -27.38 26.34 18.35
C GLU A 140 -26.00 26.39 17.74
N PHE A 141 -25.91 26.54 16.41
CA PHE A 141 -24.66 26.62 15.67
C PHE A 141 -24.37 28.08 15.33
N GLU A 142 -23.13 28.53 15.57
CA GLU A 142 -22.62 29.83 15.16
C GLU A 142 -21.21 29.63 14.58
N PRO A 143 -21.01 29.91 13.29
CA PRO A 143 -21.94 30.34 12.25
C PRO A 143 -22.97 29.28 11.84
N GLU A 144 -23.74 29.51 10.78
CA GLU A 144 -24.78 28.58 10.29
C GLU A 144 -24.21 27.19 9.95
N GLU A 145 -25.02 26.16 10.13
CA GLU A 145 -24.61 24.75 9.98
C GLU A 145 -23.98 24.46 8.61
N ASP A 146 -24.55 25.03 7.53
CA ASP A 146 -24.04 24.85 6.17
C ASP A 146 -22.64 25.44 6.00
N GLU A 147 -22.34 26.58 6.58
CA GLU A 147 -21.03 27.24 6.52
C GLU A 147 -19.97 26.42 7.28
N ILE A 148 -20.33 25.86 8.43
CA ILE A 148 -19.48 24.96 9.20
C ILE A 148 -19.17 23.70 8.39
N LEU A 149 -20.17 23.11 7.73
CA LEU A 149 -20.01 21.88 6.94
C LEU A 149 -19.13 22.11 5.70
N GLU A 150 -19.25 23.27 5.05
CA GLU A 150 -18.40 23.61 3.89
C GLU A 150 -16.90 23.63 4.23
N ASP A 151 -16.54 24.03 5.46
CA ASP A 151 -15.15 24.03 5.93
C ASP A 151 -14.70 22.67 6.49
N LEU A 152 -15.59 21.97 7.20
CA LEU A 152 -15.24 20.70 7.86
C LEU A 152 -15.16 19.51 6.90
N LEU A 153 -16.01 19.43 5.87
CA LEU A 153 -16.03 18.29 4.96
C LEU A 153 -14.68 18.12 4.18
N PRO A 154 -14.10 19.18 3.61
CA PRO A 154 -12.77 19.09 3.00
C PRO A 154 -11.68 18.67 3.98
N LYS A 155 -11.70 19.21 5.19
CA LYS A 155 -10.73 18.85 6.24
C LYS A 155 -10.88 17.39 6.66
N ASN A 156 -12.10 16.88 6.74
CA ASN A 156 -12.38 15.49 7.04
C ASN A 156 -11.80 14.55 5.98
N ILE A 157 -11.98 14.85 4.69
CA ILE A 157 -11.41 14.07 3.58
C ILE A 157 -9.89 14.04 3.69
N SER A 158 -9.25 15.19 3.87
CA SER A 158 -7.80 15.30 4.04
C SER A 158 -7.29 14.52 5.26
N THR A 159 -8.03 14.53 6.35
CA THR A 159 -7.71 13.78 7.58
C THR A 159 -7.82 12.27 7.35
N GLN A 160 -8.85 11.80 6.64
CA GLN A 160 -8.99 10.38 6.29
C GLN A 160 -7.86 9.90 5.38
N VAL A 161 -7.48 10.72 4.39
CA VAL A 161 -6.31 10.45 3.53
C VAL A 161 -5.03 10.40 4.36
N PHE A 162 -4.84 11.35 5.30
CA PHE A 162 -3.66 11.37 6.17
C PHE A 162 -3.60 10.14 7.09
N LYS A 163 -4.73 9.75 7.69
CA LYS A 163 -4.82 8.51 8.47
C LYS A 163 -4.38 7.31 7.62
N ALA A 164 -4.91 7.18 6.41
CA ALA A 164 -4.55 6.11 5.51
C ALA A 164 -3.06 6.12 5.12
N PHE A 165 -2.44 7.30 4.97
CA PHE A 165 -1.01 7.43 4.76
C PHE A 165 -0.19 6.92 5.94
N LEU A 166 -0.55 7.29 7.17
CA LEU A 166 0.16 6.85 8.37
C LEU A 166 0.07 5.34 8.55
N GLU A 167 -1.12 4.77 8.40
CA GLU A 167 -1.32 3.32 8.46
C GLU A 167 -0.54 2.59 7.36
N ASN A 168 -0.56 3.13 6.14
CA ASN A 168 0.16 2.57 5.01
C ASN A 168 1.69 2.65 5.21
N ALA A 169 2.20 3.76 5.75
CA ALA A 169 3.63 3.92 6.06
C ALA A 169 4.09 2.96 7.16
N ALA A 170 3.32 2.82 8.24
CA ALA A 170 3.58 1.85 9.31
C ALA A 170 3.57 0.41 8.76
N SER A 171 2.58 0.08 7.94
CA SER A 171 2.44 -1.22 7.27
C SER A 171 3.62 -1.52 6.33
N GLU A 172 4.07 -0.53 5.58
CA GLU A 172 5.24 -0.63 4.70
C GLU A 172 6.51 -0.97 5.48
N GLN A 173 6.76 -0.26 6.60
CA GLN A 173 7.94 -0.51 7.43
C GLN A 173 7.87 -1.87 8.13
N GLY A 174 6.71 -2.26 8.68
CA GLY A 174 6.51 -3.58 9.26
C GLY A 174 6.74 -4.72 8.27
N SER A 175 6.17 -4.60 7.07
CA SER A 175 6.35 -5.58 6.01
C SER A 175 7.81 -5.64 5.51
N ARG A 176 8.49 -4.50 5.43
CA ARG A 176 9.91 -4.42 5.08
C ARG A 176 10.77 -5.10 6.14
N MET A 177 10.54 -4.83 7.43
CA MET A 177 11.25 -5.45 8.53
C MET A 177 11.15 -6.98 8.46
N THR A 178 9.95 -7.52 8.32
CA THR A 178 9.73 -8.97 8.21
C THR A 178 10.40 -9.56 6.95
N ALA A 179 10.32 -8.85 5.82
CA ALA A 179 10.95 -9.30 4.58
C ALA A 179 12.48 -9.33 4.68
N MET A 180 13.09 -8.33 5.33
CA MET A 180 14.55 -8.27 5.52
C MET A 180 15.04 -9.30 6.54
N ASP A 181 14.29 -9.55 7.62
CA ASP A 181 14.60 -10.61 8.58
C ASP A 181 14.63 -11.99 7.91
N ASN A 182 13.60 -12.30 7.12
CA ASN A 182 13.57 -13.53 6.33
C ASN A 182 14.73 -13.61 5.32
N ALA A 183 15.06 -12.51 4.65
CA ALA A 183 16.18 -12.48 3.70
C ALA A 183 17.52 -12.72 4.39
N THR A 184 17.75 -12.13 5.57
CA THR A 184 18.97 -12.32 6.36
C THR A 184 19.12 -13.77 6.81
N ARG A 185 18.03 -14.38 7.29
CA ARG A 185 18.05 -15.80 7.69
C ARG A 185 18.37 -16.72 6.51
N ASN A 186 17.68 -16.52 5.38
CA ASN A 186 17.92 -17.31 4.17
C ASN A 186 19.36 -17.14 3.63
N ALA A 187 19.91 -15.92 3.72
CA ALA A 187 21.31 -15.67 3.35
C ALA A 187 22.30 -16.42 4.27
N GLY A 188 22.05 -16.43 5.58
CA GLY A 188 22.83 -17.21 6.54
C GLY A 188 22.86 -18.70 6.19
N GLU A 189 21.68 -19.30 5.99
CA GLU A 189 21.56 -20.71 5.59
C GLU A 189 22.31 -21.02 4.27
N LEU A 190 22.29 -20.10 3.31
CA LEU A 190 23.02 -20.25 2.05
C LEU A 190 24.54 -20.18 2.26
N VAL A 191 25.02 -19.27 3.10
CA VAL A 191 26.45 -19.17 3.45
C VAL A 191 26.94 -20.46 4.11
N ASP A 192 26.18 -21.02 5.04
CA ASP A 192 26.51 -22.27 5.71
C ASP A 192 26.62 -23.43 4.69
N LYS A 193 25.65 -23.56 3.80
CA LYS A 193 25.66 -24.58 2.73
C LYS A 193 26.89 -24.43 1.80
N LEU A 194 27.17 -23.19 1.39
CA LEU A 194 28.32 -22.91 0.53
C LEU A 194 29.64 -23.19 1.24
N THR A 195 29.74 -22.89 2.52
CA THR A 195 30.92 -23.18 3.33
C THR A 195 31.20 -24.69 3.41
N ILE A 196 30.15 -25.49 3.64
CA ILE A 196 30.28 -26.97 3.65
C ILE A 196 30.74 -27.48 2.27
N ASN A 197 30.09 -26.99 1.19
CA ASN A 197 30.46 -27.40 -0.17
C ASN A 197 31.89 -27.00 -0.53
N TYR A 198 32.30 -25.81 -0.15
CA TYR A 198 33.68 -25.33 -0.35
C TYR A 198 34.69 -26.23 0.37
N ASN A 199 34.46 -26.51 1.66
CA ASN A 199 35.35 -27.37 2.43
C ASN A 199 35.43 -28.79 1.85
N ARG A 200 34.32 -29.37 1.41
CA ARG A 200 34.28 -30.68 0.74
C ARG A 200 35.08 -30.67 -0.57
N SER A 201 34.86 -29.65 -1.41
CA SER A 201 35.58 -29.49 -2.67
C SER A 201 37.08 -29.33 -2.44
N ARG A 202 37.45 -28.48 -1.46
CA ARG A 202 38.88 -28.30 -1.06
C ARG A 202 39.52 -29.60 -0.62
N GLN A 203 38.85 -30.38 0.25
CA GLN A 203 39.37 -31.70 0.70
C GLN A 203 39.50 -32.66 -0.47
N ALA A 204 38.53 -32.71 -1.40
CA ALA A 204 38.62 -33.56 -2.59
C ALA A 204 39.80 -33.17 -3.49
N SER A 205 40.03 -31.86 -3.71
CA SER A 205 41.22 -31.39 -4.46
C SER A 205 42.52 -31.79 -3.79
N ILE A 206 42.69 -31.59 -2.48
CA ILE A 206 43.87 -31.97 -1.74
C ILE A 206 44.11 -33.49 -1.84
N THR A 207 43.05 -34.29 -1.67
CA THR A 207 43.14 -35.75 -1.77
C THR A 207 43.58 -36.18 -3.18
N LYS A 208 43.02 -35.54 -4.23
CA LYS A 208 43.40 -35.82 -5.61
C LYS A 208 44.87 -35.49 -5.87
N GLU A 209 45.33 -34.32 -5.43
CA GLU A 209 46.74 -33.94 -5.55
C GLU A 209 47.69 -34.91 -4.82
N LEU A 210 47.32 -35.36 -3.62
CA LEU A 210 48.10 -36.36 -2.87
C LEU A 210 48.15 -37.70 -3.61
N ILE A 211 47.06 -38.18 -4.18
CA ILE A 211 47.03 -39.41 -4.98
C ILE A 211 47.91 -39.26 -6.22
N GLU A 212 47.89 -38.15 -6.91
CA GLU A 212 48.71 -37.87 -8.08
C GLU A 212 50.23 -37.90 -7.73
N ILE A 213 50.60 -37.30 -6.57
CA ILE A 213 52.00 -37.32 -6.09
C ILE A 213 52.46 -38.75 -5.74
N ILE A 214 51.60 -39.51 -5.02
CA ILE A 214 51.95 -40.89 -4.64
C ILE A 214 52.08 -41.76 -5.88
N SER A 215 51.12 -41.70 -6.82
CA SER A 215 51.17 -42.47 -8.06
C SER A 215 52.42 -42.10 -8.95
N GLY A 216 52.73 -40.80 -8.97
CA GLY A 216 53.96 -40.36 -9.63
C GLY A 216 55.26 -40.89 -9.00
N ALA A 217 55.27 -40.97 -7.66
CA ALA A 217 56.48 -41.56 -6.94
C ALA A 217 56.62 -43.10 -7.08
N GLU A 218 55.47 -43.80 -7.21
CA GLU A 218 55.44 -45.25 -7.44
C GLU A 218 55.85 -45.65 -8.90
N SER A 219 55.76 -44.68 -9.83
CA SER A 219 56.10 -44.90 -11.24
C SER A 219 57.59 -44.62 -11.59
N LEU A 220 58.43 -44.21 -10.62
CA LEU A 220 59.86 -44.01 -10.68
C LEU A 220 60.55 -45.20 -10.09
#